data_088f0766cc8122783b850c35f824e402
#
_entry.id   088f0766cc8122783b850c35f824e402
#
_cell.length_a   1.000
_cell.length_b   1.000
_cell.length_c   1.000
_cell.angle_alpha   90.00
_cell.angle_beta   90.00
_cell.angle_gamma   90.00
#
_symmetry.space_group_name_H-M   'P 1'
#
loop_
_entity.id
_entity.type
_entity.pdbx_description
1 polymer ?
#
loop_
_entity_poly.entity_id
_entity_poly.type
_entity_poly.pdbx_seq_one_letter_code
_entity_poly.pdbx_strand_id
1 'polypeptide(L)'
;MKALLSIPIAAALASGTLTAGAAEPLKQQLVGTWSVVSFVNENEKTGKTTKVFGSDPKGYFMFDAANHFSINLLRPGRPKFGRRDFPLPGESRAALEGMIVMFGDYKVNESENSISLQIIGGSFPAWDNTNQKRFITINGDELTYKNPTPATGEGTAVVTLKRAKTASE
;
A
#
# COMPACT_ATOMS: atom_id res chain seq x y z
N MET A 1 38.79 57.22 46.38
CA MET A 1 37.80 56.21 46.59
C MET A 1 37.08 56.04 45.26
N LYS A 2 37.32 54.93 44.53
CA LYS A 2 36.68 54.57 43.28
C LYS A 2 35.71 53.42 43.56
N ALA A 3 34.40 53.67 43.38
CA ALA A 3 33.38 52.67 43.52
C ALA A 3 33.25 51.86 42.20
N LEU A 4 33.40 50.54 42.28
CA LEU A 4 33.20 49.61 41.20
C LEU A 4 31.71 49.23 41.19
N LEU A 5 31.00 49.54 40.11
CA LEU A 5 29.64 49.12 39.84
C LEU A 5 29.68 47.71 39.20
N SER A 6 29.20 46.71 39.89
CA SER A 6 29.03 45.37 39.32
C SER A 6 27.66 45.25 38.69
N ILE A 7 27.60 44.94 37.39
CA ILE A 7 26.38 44.65 36.63
C ILE A 7 26.17 43.15 36.63
N PRO A 8 25.02 42.60 37.07
CA PRO A 8 24.73 41.16 36.93
C PRO A 8 24.25 40.88 35.49
N ILE A 9 24.92 39.94 34.82
CA ILE A 9 24.49 39.36 33.55
C ILE A 9 23.44 38.33 33.86
N ALA A 10 22.17 38.61 33.54
CA ALA A 10 21.10 37.62 33.55
C ALA A 10 21.16 36.76 32.29
N ALA A 11 21.58 35.50 32.44
CA ALA A 11 21.51 34.51 31.36
C ALA A 11 20.06 34.03 31.19
N ALA A 12 19.40 34.45 30.14
CA ALA A 12 18.09 33.92 29.77
C ALA A 12 18.25 32.55 29.12
N LEU A 13 17.88 31.48 29.84
CA LEU A 13 17.74 30.15 29.31
C LEU A 13 16.48 30.11 28.45
N ALA A 14 16.63 30.17 27.15
CA ALA A 14 15.53 29.88 26.20
C ALA A 14 15.26 28.37 26.18
N SER A 15 14.26 27.94 26.95
CA SER A 15 13.73 26.57 26.88
C SER A 15 12.95 26.41 25.58
N GLY A 16 13.60 25.92 24.53
CA GLY A 16 12.97 25.53 23.30
C GLY A 16 12.09 24.28 23.56
N THR A 17 10.78 24.47 23.65
CA THR A 17 9.83 23.34 23.63
C THR A 17 9.85 22.73 22.25
N LEU A 18 10.46 21.54 22.14
CA LEU A 18 10.27 20.66 20.98
C LEU A 18 8.80 20.23 20.98
N THR A 19 7.96 20.89 20.18
CA THR A 19 6.64 20.38 19.86
C THR A 19 6.85 19.10 19.04
N ALA A 20 6.62 17.94 19.65
CA ALA A 20 6.46 16.69 18.91
C ALA A 20 5.31 16.91 17.93
N GLY A 21 5.62 17.06 16.64
CA GLY A 21 4.61 17.18 15.60
C GLY A 21 3.68 15.97 15.67
N ALA A 22 2.37 16.19 15.70
CA ALA A 22 1.41 15.09 15.59
C ALA A 22 1.72 14.29 14.32
N ALA A 23 1.71 12.96 14.41
CA ALA A 23 1.95 12.11 13.25
C ALA A 23 0.93 12.46 12.16
N GLU A 24 1.40 12.53 10.91
CA GLU A 24 0.54 12.81 9.78
C GLU A 24 -0.58 11.76 9.69
N PRO A 25 -1.86 12.16 9.47
CA PRO A 25 -2.97 11.23 9.35
C PRO A 25 -2.71 10.15 8.29
N LEU A 26 -3.10 8.92 8.58
CA LEU A 26 -2.92 7.77 7.70
C LEU A 26 -3.46 8.03 6.29
N LYS A 27 -4.61 8.73 6.20
CA LYS A 27 -5.19 9.12 4.92
C LYS A 27 -4.23 9.96 4.08
N GLN A 28 -3.55 10.94 4.67
CA GLN A 28 -2.61 11.80 3.95
C GLN A 28 -1.38 11.02 3.53
N GLN A 29 -0.86 10.16 4.42
CA GLN A 29 0.26 9.29 4.12
C GLN A 29 -0.04 8.28 3.01
N LEU A 30 -1.30 7.80 2.90
CA LEU A 30 -1.70 6.80 1.92
C LEU A 30 -1.78 7.35 0.50
N VAL A 31 -2.20 8.61 0.34
CA VAL A 31 -2.38 9.23 -0.99
C VAL A 31 -1.10 9.17 -1.80
N GLY A 32 -1.23 8.71 -3.04
CA GLY A 32 -0.15 8.61 -4.02
C GLY A 32 -0.11 7.28 -4.76
N THR A 33 0.99 7.05 -5.44
CA THR A 33 1.26 5.82 -6.20
C THR A 33 2.31 4.99 -5.48
N TRP A 34 2.04 3.70 -5.34
CA TRP A 34 2.86 2.73 -4.65
C TRP A 34 3.23 1.59 -5.58
N SER A 35 4.52 1.37 -5.81
CA SER A 35 5.04 0.27 -6.63
C SER A 35 5.10 -1.01 -5.81
N VAL A 36 4.63 -2.12 -6.36
CA VAL A 36 4.68 -3.43 -5.71
C VAL A 36 6.13 -3.93 -5.65
N VAL A 37 6.56 -4.36 -4.45
CA VAL A 37 7.87 -4.98 -4.20
C VAL A 37 7.71 -6.48 -4.02
N SER A 38 6.74 -6.91 -3.21
CA SER A 38 6.50 -8.33 -2.96
C SER A 38 5.02 -8.60 -2.69
N PHE A 39 4.59 -9.83 -2.98
CA PHE A 39 3.30 -10.38 -2.58
C PHE A 39 3.50 -11.79 -2.05
N VAL A 40 3.15 -12.01 -0.80
CA VAL A 40 3.24 -13.31 -0.15
C VAL A 40 1.95 -13.65 0.58
N ASN A 41 1.61 -14.93 0.64
CA ASN A 41 0.65 -15.45 1.60
C ASN A 41 1.43 -16.04 2.78
N GLU A 42 1.10 -15.60 3.97
CA GLU A 42 1.68 -16.06 5.24
C GLU A 42 0.65 -16.92 5.98
N ASN A 43 0.94 -18.19 6.18
CA ASN A 43 0.12 -19.06 6.98
C ASN A 43 0.65 -19.07 8.42
N GLU A 44 -0.01 -18.36 9.31
CA GLU A 44 0.41 -18.18 10.70
C GLU A 44 0.45 -19.52 11.48
N LYS A 45 -0.37 -20.51 11.11
CA LYS A 45 -0.41 -21.81 11.80
C LYS A 45 0.78 -22.69 11.47
N THR A 46 1.28 -22.60 10.25
CA THR A 46 2.38 -23.45 9.75
C THR A 46 3.70 -22.71 9.60
N GLY A 47 3.70 -21.38 9.71
CA GLY A 47 4.86 -20.53 9.40
C GLY A 47 5.23 -20.49 7.92
N LYS A 48 4.44 -21.12 7.04
CA LYS A 48 4.73 -21.21 5.61
C LYS A 48 4.43 -19.88 4.91
N THR A 49 5.40 -19.42 4.12
CA THR A 49 5.25 -18.26 3.22
C THR A 49 5.23 -18.74 1.77
N THR A 50 4.25 -18.27 0.99
CA THR A 50 4.11 -18.61 -0.43
C THR A 50 4.10 -17.36 -1.29
N LYS A 51 4.99 -17.27 -2.28
CA LYS A 51 5.06 -16.17 -3.25
C LYS A 51 4.05 -16.39 -4.38
N VAL A 52 2.80 -16.01 -4.18
CA VAL A 52 1.69 -16.29 -5.10
C VAL A 52 1.89 -15.63 -6.46
N PHE A 53 2.47 -14.44 -6.49
CA PHE A 53 2.78 -13.70 -7.72
C PHE A 53 4.26 -13.79 -8.15
N GLY A 54 4.97 -14.83 -7.71
CA GLY A 54 6.39 -15.04 -8.05
C GLY A 54 7.34 -14.17 -7.24
N SER A 55 8.61 -14.14 -7.65
CA SER A 55 9.68 -13.41 -6.94
C SER A 55 9.73 -11.91 -7.24
N ASP A 56 9.15 -11.48 -8.35
CA ASP A 56 9.23 -10.10 -8.84
C ASP A 56 7.87 -9.65 -9.41
N PRO A 57 6.81 -9.56 -8.58
CA PRO A 57 5.50 -9.08 -9.02
C PRO A 57 5.60 -7.65 -9.54
N LYS A 58 4.79 -7.30 -10.53
CA LYS A 58 4.73 -5.96 -11.11
C LYS A 58 3.37 -5.34 -10.86
N GLY A 59 3.36 -4.06 -10.56
CA GLY A 59 2.11 -3.33 -10.42
C GLY A 59 2.21 -2.06 -9.61
N TYR A 60 1.07 -1.38 -9.56
CA TYR A 60 0.88 -0.16 -8.80
C TYR A 60 -0.42 -0.24 -8.00
N PHE A 61 -0.36 0.28 -6.78
CA PHE A 61 -1.53 0.64 -6.00
C PHE A 61 -1.59 2.17 -5.97
N MET A 62 -2.69 2.72 -6.38
CA MET A 62 -2.92 4.16 -6.46
C MET A 62 -4.09 4.54 -5.57
N PHE A 63 -3.90 5.58 -4.76
CA PHE A 63 -4.93 6.16 -3.90
C PHE A 63 -4.92 7.67 -4.12
N ASP A 64 -6.06 8.24 -4.51
CA ASP A 64 -6.17 9.68 -4.71
C ASP A 64 -6.78 10.41 -3.50
N ALA A 65 -6.66 11.72 -3.49
CA ALA A 65 -7.19 12.56 -2.42
C ALA A 65 -8.74 12.61 -2.41
N ALA A 66 -9.38 12.29 -3.54
CA ALA A 66 -10.82 12.24 -3.69
C ALA A 66 -11.43 10.91 -3.21
N ASN A 67 -10.60 10.00 -2.68
CA ASN A 67 -10.94 8.68 -2.15
C ASN A 67 -11.19 7.59 -3.20
N HIS A 68 -10.66 7.73 -4.40
CA HIS A 68 -10.66 6.64 -5.37
C HIS A 68 -9.36 5.83 -5.26
N PHE A 69 -9.47 4.55 -5.56
CA PHE A 69 -8.30 3.67 -5.65
C PHE A 69 -8.27 2.89 -6.96
N SER A 70 -7.06 2.51 -7.37
CA SER A 70 -6.82 1.53 -8.42
C SER A 70 -5.66 0.62 -8.02
N ILE A 71 -5.89 -0.68 -8.06
CA ILE A 71 -4.89 -1.71 -7.75
C ILE A 71 -4.67 -2.52 -9.02
N ASN A 72 -3.41 -2.57 -9.45
CA ASN A 72 -2.95 -3.35 -10.58
C ASN A 72 -1.78 -4.20 -10.12
N LEU A 73 -1.92 -5.51 -10.13
CA LEU A 73 -0.89 -6.46 -9.72
C LEU A 73 -0.79 -7.58 -10.75
N LEU A 74 0.41 -7.82 -11.24
CA LEU A 74 0.68 -8.77 -12.30
C LEU A 74 1.81 -9.72 -11.92
N ARG A 75 1.63 -11.01 -12.20
CA ARG A 75 2.70 -12.01 -12.15
C ARG A 75 3.60 -11.82 -13.38
N PRO A 76 4.93 -11.80 -13.23
CA PRO A 76 5.84 -11.84 -14.40
C PRO A 76 5.71 -13.17 -15.15
N GLY A 77 6.08 -13.16 -16.43
CA GLY A 77 6.07 -14.38 -17.23
C GLY A 77 4.68 -14.92 -17.61
N ARG A 78 3.62 -14.08 -17.55
CA ARG A 78 2.32 -14.47 -18.09
C ARG A 78 2.46 -14.77 -19.59
N PRO A 79 1.71 -15.77 -20.10
CA PRO A 79 1.80 -16.15 -21.51
C PRO A 79 1.43 -14.97 -22.41
N LYS A 80 2.18 -14.82 -23.49
CA LYS A 80 1.78 -13.95 -24.62
C LYS A 80 0.76 -14.71 -25.43
N PHE A 81 -0.33 -14.04 -25.81
CA PHE A 81 -1.31 -14.66 -26.69
C PHE A 81 -0.70 -14.93 -28.06
N GLY A 82 -0.90 -16.13 -28.56
CA GLY A 82 -0.44 -16.50 -29.89
C GLY A 82 -1.18 -15.75 -31.00
N ARG A 83 -2.42 -15.30 -30.72
CA ARG A 83 -3.24 -14.45 -31.59
C ARG A 83 -3.60 -13.17 -30.87
N ARG A 84 -3.52 -12.04 -31.58
CA ARG A 84 -3.68 -10.72 -30.99
C ARG A 84 -5.09 -10.48 -30.40
N ASP A 85 -6.11 -10.98 -31.09
CA ASP A 85 -7.50 -10.61 -30.82
C ASP A 85 -8.31 -11.72 -30.14
N PHE A 86 -7.81 -12.96 -30.16
CA PHE A 86 -8.52 -14.11 -29.64
C PHE A 86 -7.55 -15.08 -28.91
N PRO A 87 -7.35 -14.89 -27.59
CA PRO A 87 -6.54 -15.83 -26.84
C PRO A 87 -7.22 -17.22 -26.80
N LEU A 88 -6.44 -18.27 -26.81
CA LEU A 88 -6.94 -19.62 -26.54
C LEU A 88 -7.47 -19.71 -25.09
N PRO A 89 -8.43 -20.59 -24.79
CA PRO A 89 -9.00 -20.69 -23.43
C PRO A 89 -7.95 -20.89 -22.35
N GLY A 90 -6.91 -21.67 -22.59
CA GLY A 90 -5.80 -21.86 -21.64
C GLY A 90 -4.95 -20.61 -21.42
N GLU A 91 -4.73 -19.80 -22.47
CA GLU A 91 -4.00 -18.53 -22.39
C GLU A 91 -4.80 -17.50 -21.61
N SER A 92 -6.10 -17.41 -21.83
CA SER A 92 -7.01 -16.50 -21.10
C SER A 92 -7.02 -16.83 -19.62
N ARG A 93 -7.14 -18.12 -19.27
CA ARG A 93 -7.12 -18.58 -17.89
C ARG A 93 -5.79 -18.22 -17.21
N ALA A 94 -4.67 -18.55 -17.83
CA ALA A 94 -3.33 -18.27 -17.27
C ALA A 94 -3.05 -16.78 -17.13
N ALA A 95 -3.57 -15.96 -18.05
CA ALA A 95 -3.48 -14.50 -17.95
C ALA A 95 -4.28 -13.98 -16.76
N LEU A 96 -5.53 -14.46 -16.58
CA LEU A 96 -6.40 -14.05 -15.47
C LEU A 96 -5.85 -14.49 -14.11
N GLU A 97 -5.38 -15.73 -13.99
CA GLU A 97 -4.77 -16.25 -12.74
C GLU A 97 -3.48 -15.52 -12.35
N GLY A 98 -2.84 -14.84 -13.30
CA GLY A 98 -1.64 -14.05 -13.11
C GLY A 98 -1.89 -12.57 -12.86
N MET A 99 -3.13 -12.13 -12.58
CA MET A 99 -3.44 -10.72 -12.38
C MET A 99 -4.48 -10.48 -11.28
N ILE A 100 -4.32 -9.37 -10.60
CA ILE A 100 -5.37 -8.74 -9.78
C ILE A 100 -5.47 -7.30 -10.26
N VAL A 101 -6.64 -6.95 -10.78
CA VAL A 101 -6.98 -5.57 -11.13
C VAL A 101 -8.31 -5.25 -10.46
N MET A 102 -8.37 -4.13 -9.75
CA MET A 102 -9.61 -3.63 -9.15
C MET A 102 -9.53 -2.13 -8.95
N PHE A 103 -10.68 -1.49 -8.98
CA PHE A 103 -10.82 -0.07 -8.73
C PHE A 103 -12.14 0.25 -8.02
N GLY A 104 -12.20 1.41 -7.41
CA GLY A 104 -13.38 1.88 -6.71
C GLY A 104 -13.06 2.99 -5.73
N ASP A 105 -13.84 3.06 -4.66
CA ASP A 105 -13.71 4.06 -3.61
C ASP A 105 -13.10 3.47 -2.34
N TYR A 106 -12.44 4.29 -1.53
CA TYR A 106 -11.92 3.84 -0.25
C TYR A 106 -12.26 4.78 0.91
N LYS A 107 -12.31 4.22 2.10
CA LYS A 107 -12.43 4.96 3.36
C LYS A 107 -11.34 4.50 4.32
N VAL A 108 -10.69 5.46 4.98
CA VAL A 108 -9.66 5.17 5.98
C VAL A 108 -10.29 5.11 7.36
N ASN A 109 -9.89 4.12 8.15
CA ASN A 109 -10.13 4.04 9.59
C ASN A 109 -8.79 4.22 10.31
N GLU A 110 -8.55 5.43 10.80
CA GLU A 110 -7.31 5.82 11.48
C GLU A 110 -7.06 5.00 12.75
N SER A 111 -8.11 4.71 13.52
CA SER A 111 -8.00 4.01 14.82
C SER A 111 -7.61 2.54 14.68
N GLU A 112 -7.91 1.93 13.53
CA GLU A 112 -7.61 0.52 13.25
C GLU A 112 -6.47 0.32 12.27
N ASN A 113 -5.85 1.40 11.78
CA ASN A 113 -4.89 1.36 10.69
C ASN A 113 -5.40 0.52 9.50
N SER A 114 -6.63 0.79 9.08
CA SER A 114 -7.30 0.01 8.04
C SER A 114 -8.00 0.88 7.00
N ILE A 115 -8.23 0.29 5.84
CA ILE A 115 -9.06 0.87 4.79
C ILE A 115 -10.20 -0.09 4.44
N SER A 116 -11.35 0.49 4.11
CA SER A 116 -12.47 -0.22 3.49
C SER A 116 -12.50 0.14 2.01
N LEU A 117 -12.43 -0.87 1.15
CA LEU A 117 -12.47 -0.73 -0.30
C LEU A 117 -13.88 -1.07 -0.79
N GLN A 118 -14.60 -0.09 -1.35
CA GLN A 118 -15.81 -0.32 -2.12
C GLN A 118 -15.39 -0.62 -3.55
N ILE A 119 -15.38 -1.88 -3.94
CA ILE A 119 -14.96 -2.30 -5.28
C ILE A 119 -16.09 -2.01 -6.26
N ILE A 120 -15.84 -1.19 -7.29
CA ILE A 120 -16.78 -0.90 -8.37
C ILE A 120 -16.64 -1.94 -9.48
N GLY A 121 -15.40 -2.37 -9.75
CA GLY A 121 -15.14 -3.38 -10.77
C GLY A 121 -13.69 -3.88 -10.73
N GLY A 122 -13.46 -5.00 -11.41
CA GLY A 122 -12.13 -5.58 -11.47
C GLY A 122 -12.01 -6.83 -12.33
N SER A 123 -10.85 -7.50 -12.23
CA SER A 123 -10.58 -8.74 -12.97
C SER A 123 -11.42 -9.94 -12.51
N PHE A 124 -12.04 -9.87 -11.35
CA PHE A 124 -12.90 -10.91 -10.80
C PHE A 124 -14.30 -10.34 -10.56
N PRO A 125 -15.28 -10.62 -11.42
CA PRO A 125 -16.64 -10.08 -11.32
C PRO A 125 -17.34 -10.35 -9.99
N ALA A 126 -16.96 -11.42 -9.28
CA ALA A 126 -17.49 -11.74 -7.96
C ALA A 126 -17.11 -10.70 -6.86
N TRP A 127 -16.18 -9.79 -7.15
CA TRP A 127 -15.82 -8.70 -6.25
C TRP A 127 -16.58 -7.41 -6.52
N ASP A 128 -17.24 -7.30 -7.68
CA ASP A 128 -17.98 -6.11 -8.05
C ASP A 128 -19.06 -5.79 -7.01
N ASN A 129 -19.18 -4.53 -6.66
CA ASN A 129 -20.11 -4.02 -5.65
C ASN A 129 -19.92 -4.61 -4.23
N THR A 130 -18.73 -5.13 -3.91
CA THR A 130 -18.40 -5.63 -2.56
C THR A 130 -17.57 -4.63 -1.77
N ASN A 131 -17.67 -4.73 -0.44
CA ASN A 131 -16.78 -4.02 0.50
C ASN A 131 -15.74 -4.99 1.05
N GLN A 132 -14.47 -4.58 0.99
CA GLN A 132 -13.36 -5.39 1.48
C GLN A 132 -12.46 -4.57 2.41
N LYS A 133 -12.18 -5.09 3.61
CA LYS A 133 -11.29 -4.45 4.58
C LYS A 133 -9.84 -4.87 4.35
N ARG A 134 -8.92 -3.91 4.52
CA ARG A 134 -7.47 -4.15 4.49
C ARG A 134 -6.81 -3.42 5.65
N PHE A 135 -5.79 -4.04 6.23
CA PHE A 135 -4.95 -3.40 7.22
C PHE A 135 -3.71 -2.83 6.54
N ILE A 136 -3.32 -1.64 6.92
CA ILE A 136 -2.18 -0.94 6.32
C ILE A 136 -1.25 -0.39 7.38
N THR A 137 0.03 -0.40 7.09
CA THR A 137 1.07 0.24 7.89
C THR A 137 1.98 0.99 6.94
N ILE A 138 2.24 2.28 7.23
CA ILE A 138 3.12 3.12 6.43
C ILE A 138 4.28 3.57 7.30
N ASN A 139 5.50 3.36 6.82
CA ASN A 139 6.74 3.80 7.44
C ASN A 139 7.58 4.53 6.38
N GLY A 140 7.46 5.85 6.33
CA GLY A 140 8.08 6.67 5.28
C GLY A 140 7.60 6.27 3.89
N ASP A 141 8.50 5.77 3.06
CA ASP A 141 8.21 5.37 1.68
C ASP A 141 7.81 3.88 1.52
N GLU A 142 7.60 3.17 2.62
CA GLU A 142 7.15 1.78 2.58
C GLU A 142 5.73 1.64 3.11
N LEU A 143 4.89 0.94 2.34
CA LEU A 143 3.52 0.56 2.69
C LEU A 143 3.42 -0.96 2.77
N THR A 144 2.98 -1.47 3.90
CA THR A 144 2.52 -2.85 4.07
C THR A 144 1.00 -2.89 4.00
N TYR A 145 0.49 -3.71 3.09
CA TYR A 145 -0.95 -3.89 2.83
C TYR A 145 -1.33 -5.34 3.10
N LYS A 146 -2.21 -5.59 4.07
CA LYS A 146 -2.58 -6.94 4.52
C LYS A 146 -4.05 -7.24 4.21
N ASN A 147 -4.28 -8.43 3.65
CA ASN A 147 -5.61 -9.01 3.45
C ASN A 147 -5.72 -10.32 4.26
N PRO A 148 -6.48 -10.35 5.35
CA PRO A 148 -6.59 -11.55 6.20
C PRO A 148 -7.42 -12.67 5.56
N THR A 149 -8.18 -12.39 4.49
CA THR A 149 -9.04 -13.35 3.79
C THR A 149 -8.77 -13.32 2.27
N PRO A 150 -7.53 -13.70 1.84
CA PRO A 150 -7.18 -13.60 0.44
C PRO A 150 -7.87 -14.67 -0.40
N ALA A 151 -8.30 -14.31 -1.61
CA ALA A 151 -8.76 -15.27 -2.60
C ALA A 151 -7.62 -16.09 -3.23
N THR A 152 -6.38 -15.74 -2.92
CA THR A 152 -5.15 -16.33 -3.49
C THR A 152 -4.64 -17.56 -2.71
N GLY A 153 -5.36 -18.02 -1.71
CA GLY A 153 -5.00 -19.19 -0.92
C GLY A 153 -5.16 -18.99 0.59
N GLU A 154 -4.63 -19.90 1.37
CA GLU A 154 -4.72 -19.87 2.83
C GLU A 154 -3.79 -18.82 3.47
N GLY A 155 -4.18 -18.36 4.65
CA GLY A 155 -3.43 -17.43 5.47
C GLY A 155 -3.76 -15.96 5.18
N THR A 156 -2.83 -15.08 5.48
CA THR A 156 -2.93 -13.64 5.25
C THR A 156 -2.08 -13.24 4.04
N ALA A 157 -2.68 -12.55 3.08
CA ALA A 157 -1.89 -11.96 2.00
C ALA A 157 -1.23 -10.68 2.50
N VAL A 158 0.08 -10.59 2.31
CA VAL A 158 0.90 -9.44 2.67
C VAL A 158 1.57 -8.91 1.41
N VAL A 159 1.28 -7.65 1.10
CA VAL A 159 1.90 -6.95 -0.02
C VAL A 159 2.79 -5.85 0.54
N THR A 160 4.06 -5.87 0.15
CA THR A 160 5.00 -4.78 0.44
C THR A 160 5.11 -3.89 -0.77
N LEU A 161 4.96 -2.60 -0.55
CA LEU A 161 5.01 -1.60 -1.61
C LEU A 161 5.97 -0.47 -1.21
N LYS A 162 6.53 0.20 -2.21
CA LYS A 162 7.31 1.43 -2.04
C LYS A 162 6.66 2.57 -2.79
N ARG A 163 6.75 3.77 -2.24
CA ARG A 163 6.29 4.98 -2.92
C ARG A 163 6.95 5.07 -4.29
N ALA A 164 6.14 5.19 -5.33
CA ALA A 164 6.65 5.28 -6.69
C ALA A 164 7.43 6.59 -6.87
N LYS A 165 8.60 6.50 -7.50
CA LYS A 165 9.32 7.69 -7.93
C LYS A 165 8.60 8.32 -9.11
N THR A 166 8.69 9.63 -9.25
CA THR A 166 8.26 10.33 -10.46
C THR A 166 8.96 9.69 -11.66
N ALA A 167 8.20 9.38 -12.71
CA ALA A 167 8.81 8.92 -13.95
C ALA A 167 9.78 10.03 -14.43
N SER A 168 11.06 9.67 -14.62
CA SER A 168 11.99 10.58 -15.29
C SER A 168 11.59 10.68 -16.76
N GLU A 169 11.46 11.89 -17.25
CA GLU A 169 11.32 12.18 -18.67
C GLU A 169 12.50 11.64 -19.48
#